data_8a44e72bccd0ca0b935f8500e3280e11
#
_entry.id   8a44e72bccd0ca0b935f8500e3280e11
#
_cell.length_a   1.000
_cell.length_b   1.000
_cell.length_c   1.000
_cell.angle_alpha   90.00
_cell.angle_beta   90.00
_cell.angle_gamma   90.00
#
_symmetry.space_group_name_H-M   'P 1'
#
loop_
_entity.id
_entity.type
_entity.pdbx_description
1 polymer ?
#
loop_
_entity_poly.entity_id
_entity_poly.type
_entity_poly.pdbx_seq_one_letter_code
_entity_poly.pdbx_strand_id
1 'polypeptide(L)'
;VTLHVATTGTDADWIVKLVMIGLLIASFVTWTVFVAKALELRKATETQKAVHDAVIGLQSLGDAKSLPAVANCPLIGEAQAELRLSADALNDPDGVKERVVSRLERHEAAEARRMTRGVNILATIGATAPFVGLFGTVWGIMNSFIGIAEKQTTNLAVVAPGIAEALLATAFGLVAAIPAVVIYNHFSRQIAAHRALVADTSAA
;
A
#
# COMPACT_ATOMS: atom_id res chain seq x y z
N VAL A 1 13.50 -17.71 -23.84
CA VAL A 1 12.39 -18.55 -23.37
C VAL A 1 11.13 -17.85 -23.81
N THR A 2 10.70 -18.15 -25.05
CA THR A 2 9.42 -17.70 -25.61
C THR A 2 8.33 -18.50 -24.89
N LEU A 3 7.53 -17.81 -24.08
CA LEU A 3 6.30 -18.37 -23.54
C LEU A 3 5.34 -18.63 -24.71
N HIS A 4 5.42 -19.83 -25.25
CA HIS A 4 4.39 -20.33 -26.15
C HIS A 4 3.18 -20.68 -25.28
N VAL A 5 2.27 -19.73 -25.10
CA VAL A 5 0.93 -20.01 -24.63
C VAL A 5 0.23 -20.72 -25.79
N ALA A 6 0.51 -22.00 -25.92
CA ALA A 6 -0.11 -22.82 -26.93
C ALA A 6 -1.59 -22.93 -26.60
N THR A 7 -2.38 -22.38 -27.50
CA THR A 7 -3.82 -22.61 -27.65
C THR A 7 -4.07 -24.06 -28.01
N THR A 8 -4.19 -24.94 -27.03
CA THR A 8 -4.74 -26.28 -27.21
C THR A 8 -5.84 -26.51 -26.18
N GLY A 9 -7.03 -26.51 -26.72
CA GLY A 9 -8.30 -26.44 -26.09
C GLY A 9 -8.63 -27.51 -25.08
N THR A 10 -9.24 -27.07 -24.05
CA THR A 10 -10.44 -27.59 -23.41
C THR A 10 -10.97 -26.46 -22.51
N ASP A 11 -12.29 -26.35 -22.36
CA ASP A 11 -12.95 -25.32 -21.56
C ASP A 11 -12.47 -25.28 -20.09
N ALA A 12 -11.76 -26.30 -19.65
CA ALA A 12 -11.17 -26.45 -18.34
C ALA A 12 -9.94 -25.54 -18.10
N ASP A 13 -9.17 -25.22 -19.13
CA ASP A 13 -7.92 -24.46 -19.04
C ASP A 13 -8.16 -22.96 -18.87
N TRP A 14 -9.35 -22.46 -19.22
CA TRP A 14 -9.64 -21.03 -19.14
C TRP A 14 -9.62 -20.49 -17.70
N ILE A 15 -10.02 -21.30 -16.70
CA ILE A 15 -9.99 -20.92 -15.29
C ILE A 15 -8.54 -20.76 -14.81
N VAL A 16 -7.67 -21.70 -15.14
CA VAL A 16 -6.24 -21.62 -14.80
C VAL A 16 -5.60 -20.40 -15.47
N LYS A 17 -5.91 -20.14 -16.74
CA LYS A 17 -5.45 -18.96 -17.46
C LYS A 17 -5.94 -17.66 -16.82
N LEU A 18 -7.22 -17.61 -16.43
CA LEU A 18 -7.80 -16.45 -15.74
C LEU A 18 -7.10 -16.20 -14.39
N VAL A 19 -6.84 -17.26 -13.62
CA VAL A 19 -6.07 -17.17 -12.37
C VAL A 19 -4.68 -16.61 -12.62
N MET A 20 -3.94 -17.14 -13.60
CA MET A 20 -2.60 -16.67 -13.93
C MET A 20 -2.58 -15.20 -14.38
N ILE A 21 -3.51 -14.80 -15.24
CA ILE A 21 -3.66 -13.40 -15.69
C ILE A 21 -3.97 -12.50 -14.50
N GLY A 22 -4.89 -12.90 -13.62
CA GLY A 22 -5.23 -12.15 -12.40
C GLY A 22 -4.02 -11.96 -11.49
N LEU A 23 -3.19 -12.99 -11.32
CA LEU A 23 -1.96 -12.92 -10.52
C LEU A 23 -0.88 -12.05 -11.17
N LEU A 24 -0.76 -12.07 -12.50
CA LEU A 24 0.13 -11.15 -13.24
C LEU A 24 -0.31 -9.70 -13.08
N ILE A 25 -1.61 -9.41 -13.15
CA ILE A 25 -2.17 -8.08 -12.90
C ILE A 25 -1.88 -7.66 -11.45
N ALA A 26 -2.08 -8.55 -10.47
CA ALA A 26 -1.77 -8.28 -9.06
C ALA A 26 -0.29 -7.96 -8.86
N SER A 27 0.61 -8.69 -9.53
CA SER A 27 2.06 -8.40 -9.52
C SER A 27 2.35 -7.02 -10.11
N PHE A 28 1.75 -6.68 -11.25
CA PHE A 28 1.91 -5.36 -11.88
C PHE A 28 1.41 -4.23 -10.97
N VAL A 29 0.25 -4.41 -10.34
CA VAL A 29 -0.30 -3.45 -9.35
C VAL A 29 0.66 -3.27 -8.18
N THR A 30 1.25 -4.35 -7.68
CA THR A 30 2.24 -4.31 -6.59
C THR A 30 3.41 -3.39 -6.93
N TRP A 31 4.01 -3.53 -8.09
CA TRP A 31 5.13 -2.69 -8.52
C TRP A 31 4.71 -1.25 -8.80
N THR A 32 3.53 -1.03 -9.38
CA THR A 32 2.98 0.31 -9.61
C THR A 32 2.78 1.06 -8.29
N VAL A 33 2.17 0.40 -7.29
CA VAL A 33 1.98 0.97 -5.94
C VAL A 33 3.32 1.23 -5.28
N PHE A 34 4.29 0.33 -5.43
CA PHE A 34 5.64 0.51 -4.90
C PHE A 34 6.28 1.81 -5.40
N VAL A 35 6.33 2.01 -6.73
CA VAL A 35 6.95 3.21 -7.31
C VAL A 35 6.20 4.47 -6.90
N ALA A 36 4.87 4.48 -7.02
CA ALA A 36 4.05 5.64 -6.68
C ALA A 36 4.21 6.03 -5.19
N LYS A 37 4.14 5.07 -4.28
CA LYS A 37 4.25 5.32 -2.84
C LYS A 37 5.68 5.63 -2.39
N ALA A 38 6.69 5.06 -3.00
CA ALA A 38 8.07 5.39 -2.71
C ALA A 38 8.36 6.87 -3.00
N LEU A 39 7.88 7.39 -4.13
CA LEU A 39 8.04 8.79 -4.50
C LEU A 39 7.22 9.72 -3.58
N GLU A 40 5.96 9.36 -3.30
CA GLU A 40 5.08 10.13 -2.41
C GLU A 40 5.66 10.23 -1.01
N LEU A 41 6.06 9.11 -0.38
CA LEU A 41 6.56 9.07 0.98
C LEU A 41 7.92 9.75 1.13
N ARG A 42 8.82 9.59 0.16
CA ARG A 42 10.12 10.31 0.16
C ARG A 42 9.88 11.81 0.18
N LYS A 43 9.10 12.35 -0.77
CA LYS A 43 8.80 13.77 -0.85
C LYS A 43 8.12 14.29 0.42
N ALA A 44 7.13 13.56 0.94
CA ALA A 44 6.42 13.95 2.16
C ALA A 44 7.36 14.00 3.36
N THR A 45 8.22 12.99 3.53
CA THR A 45 9.16 12.91 4.65
C THR A 45 10.24 13.99 4.57
N GLU A 46 10.77 14.26 3.37
CA GLU A 46 11.76 15.34 3.18
C GLU A 46 11.16 16.72 3.49
N THR A 47 9.95 16.98 3.00
CA THR A 47 9.21 18.21 3.30
C THR A 47 8.96 18.35 4.81
N GLN A 48 8.50 17.27 5.47
CA GLN A 48 8.21 17.29 6.90
C GLN A 48 9.46 17.48 7.75
N LYS A 49 10.60 16.88 7.37
CA LYS A 49 11.89 17.14 8.05
C LYS A 49 12.29 18.60 7.98
N ALA A 50 12.21 19.20 6.79
CA ALA A 50 12.54 20.62 6.62
C ALA A 50 11.62 21.53 7.48
N VAL A 51 10.35 21.18 7.61
CA VAL A 51 9.40 21.88 8.49
C VAL A 51 9.77 21.69 9.95
N HIS A 52 10.04 20.46 10.38
CA HIS A 52 10.43 20.13 11.75
C HIS A 52 11.67 20.89 12.20
N ASP A 53 12.73 20.86 11.37
CA ASP A 53 13.99 21.55 11.66
C ASP A 53 13.80 23.08 11.75
N ALA A 54 12.91 23.61 10.91
CA ALA A 54 12.59 25.04 10.94
C ALA A 54 11.73 25.43 12.15
N VAL A 55 10.77 24.58 12.58
CA VAL A 55 9.88 24.84 13.73
C VAL A 55 10.65 24.85 15.04
N ILE A 56 11.59 23.93 15.25
CA ILE A 56 12.43 23.88 16.46
C ILE A 56 13.21 25.18 16.65
N GLY A 57 13.54 25.91 15.60
CA GLY A 57 14.26 27.19 15.66
C GLY A 57 13.37 28.42 15.90
N LEU A 58 12.02 28.25 15.90
CA LEU A 58 11.10 29.37 16.08
C LEU A 58 10.94 29.77 17.54
N GLN A 59 10.92 31.08 17.79
CA GLN A 59 10.62 31.65 19.13
C GLN A 59 9.14 32.03 19.26
N SER A 60 8.45 32.22 18.14
CA SER A 60 7.00 32.52 18.12
C SER A 60 6.33 32.05 16.82
N LEU A 61 5.03 31.75 16.90
CA LEU A 61 4.20 31.44 15.73
C LEU A 61 4.12 32.63 14.73
N GLY A 62 4.41 33.85 15.16
CA GLY A 62 4.49 35.01 14.28
C GLY A 62 5.67 34.94 13.32
N ASP A 63 6.79 34.37 13.74
CA ASP A 63 8.02 34.25 12.95
C ASP A 63 7.91 33.18 11.87
N ALA A 64 6.95 32.28 12.02
CA ALA A 64 6.68 31.21 11.04
C ALA A 64 6.41 31.72 9.62
N LYS A 65 5.82 32.92 9.48
CA LYS A 65 5.55 33.53 8.19
C LYS A 65 6.80 33.99 7.44
N SER A 66 7.90 34.19 8.12
CA SER A 66 9.17 34.65 7.54
C SER A 66 9.97 33.50 6.92
N LEU A 67 9.66 32.24 7.27
CA LEU A 67 10.38 31.05 6.82
C LEU A 67 9.63 30.34 5.67
N PRO A 68 10.22 30.28 4.46
CA PRO A 68 9.55 29.65 3.30
C PRO A 68 9.15 28.19 3.51
N ALA A 69 9.95 27.44 4.28
CA ALA A 69 9.67 26.04 4.58
C ALA A 69 8.43 25.86 5.46
N VAL A 70 8.09 26.87 6.24
CA VAL A 70 7.03 26.82 7.27
C VAL A 70 5.79 27.59 6.85
N ALA A 71 5.92 28.58 5.98
CA ALA A 71 4.84 29.47 5.56
C ALA A 71 3.62 28.73 4.95
N ASN A 72 3.87 27.57 4.31
CA ASN A 72 2.84 26.73 3.71
C ASN A 72 2.61 25.43 4.50
N CYS A 73 3.10 25.33 5.75
CA CYS A 73 2.92 24.16 6.57
C CYS A 73 1.46 24.07 7.06
N PRO A 74 0.73 22.97 6.75
CA PRO A 74 -0.65 22.81 7.18
C PRO A 74 -0.83 22.87 8.71
N LEU A 75 0.12 22.33 9.49
CA LEU A 75 0.07 22.34 10.96
C LEU A 75 0.05 23.79 11.50
N ILE A 76 0.91 24.65 10.98
CA ILE A 76 0.94 26.06 11.39
C ILE A 76 -0.32 26.80 10.92
N GLY A 77 -0.81 26.47 9.72
CA GLY A 77 -2.09 26.99 9.22
C GLY A 77 -3.25 26.63 10.14
N GLU A 78 -3.32 25.40 10.61
CA GLU A 78 -4.34 24.94 11.55
C GLU A 78 -4.23 25.63 12.93
N ALA A 79 -3.01 25.74 13.48
CA ALA A 79 -2.77 26.45 14.74
C ALA A 79 -3.17 27.94 14.64
N GLN A 80 -2.77 28.64 13.57
CA GLN A 80 -3.14 30.03 13.34
C GLN A 80 -4.65 30.22 13.10
N ALA A 81 -5.30 29.28 12.42
CA ALA A 81 -6.74 29.32 12.20
C ALA A 81 -7.49 29.21 13.53
N GLU A 82 -7.06 28.33 14.45
CA GLU A 82 -7.67 28.19 15.77
C GLU A 82 -7.44 29.45 16.64
N LEU A 83 -6.25 30.01 16.61
CA LEU A 83 -5.96 31.25 17.33
C LEU A 83 -6.86 32.40 16.86
N ARG A 84 -7.14 32.49 15.55
CA ARG A 84 -8.08 33.50 15.02
C ARG A 84 -9.52 33.26 15.48
N LEU A 85 -9.97 32.00 15.47
CA LEU A 85 -11.31 31.61 15.92
C LEU A 85 -11.50 31.81 17.43
N SER A 86 -10.41 31.71 18.19
CA SER A 86 -10.40 31.88 19.64
C SER A 86 -10.04 33.31 20.10
N ALA A 87 -10.03 34.29 19.16
CA ALA A 87 -9.62 35.65 19.47
C ALA A 87 -10.43 36.28 20.62
N ASP A 88 -11.73 35.97 20.70
CA ASP A 88 -12.62 36.44 21.77
C ASP A 88 -12.47 35.67 23.10
N ALA A 89 -11.77 34.52 23.06
CA ALA A 89 -11.58 33.62 24.20
C ALA A 89 -10.13 33.62 24.71
N LEU A 90 -9.31 34.63 24.38
CA LEU A 90 -7.91 34.72 24.81
C LEU A 90 -7.73 34.89 26.34
N ASN A 91 -8.84 35.13 27.06
CA ASN A 91 -8.86 35.14 28.54
C ASN A 91 -8.81 33.75 29.17
N ASP A 92 -8.97 32.68 28.34
CA ASP A 92 -8.84 31.27 28.72
C ASP A 92 -7.70 30.62 27.90
N PRO A 93 -6.44 30.82 28.26
CA PRO A 93 -5.30 30.33 27.52
C PRO A 93 -5.23 28.79 27.48
N ASP A 94 -5.68 28.12 28.55
CA ASP A 94 -5.68 26.67 28.63
C ASP A 94 -6.72 26.06 27.68
N GLY A 95 -7.90 26.64 27.60
CA GLY A 95 -8.93 26.21 26.66
C GLY A 95 -8.52 26.48 25.19
N VAL A 96 -7.80 27.56 24.89
CA VAL A 96 -7.24 27.81 23.56
C VAL A 96 -6.20 26.76 23.21
N LYS A 97 -5.28 26.47 24.13
CA LYS A 97 -4.25 25.43 23.95
C LYS A 97 -4.86 24.07 23.68
N GLU A 98 -5.88 23.66 24.45
CA GLU A 98 -6.56 22.38 24.26
C GLU A 98 -7.22 22.27 22.87
N ARG A 99 -7.87 23.35 22.41
CA ARG A 99 -8.47 23.39 21.06
C ARG A 99 -7.43 23.30 19.96
N VAL A 100 -6.30 23.97 20.08
CA VAL A 100 -5.18 23.88 19.14
C VAL A 100 -4.65 22.45 19.08
N VAL A 101 -4.35 21.84 20.23
CA VAL A 101 -3.88 20.45 20.31
C VAL A 101 -4.87 19.50 19.65
N SER A 102 -6.16 19.58 19.99
CA SER A 102 -7.22 18.74 19.39
C SER A 102 -7.30 18.92 17.86
N ARG A 103 -7.05 20.11 17.35
CA ARG A 103 -7.06 20.39 15.91
C ARG A 103 -5.85 19.77 15.21
N LEU A 104 -4.67 19.89 15.81
CA LEU A 104 -3.43 19.29 15.32
C LEU A 104 -3.53 17.75 15.31
N GLU A 105 -4.02 17.13 16.36
CA GLU A 105 -4.26 15.68 16.44
C GLU A 105 -5.18 15.18 15.33
N ARG A 106 -6.25 15.92 15.02
CA ARG A 106 -7.14 15.57 13.90
C ARG A 106 -6.44 15.67 12.55
N HIS A 107 -5.59 16.68 12.37
CA HIS A 107 -4.77 16.84 11.17
C HIS A 107 -3.80 15.68 11.02
N GLU A 108 -3.05 15.33 12.08
CA GLU A 108 -2.15 14.17 12.09
C GLU A 108 -2.86 12.87 11.72
N ALA A 109 -4.02 12.63 12.32
CA ALA A 109 -4.83 11.45 12.01
C ALA A 109 -5.31 11.42 10.56
N ALA A 110 -5.66 12.57 9.99
CA ALA A 110 -6.07 12.71 8.59
C ALA A 110 -4.88 12.44 7.64
N GLU A 111 -3.70 12.98 7.95
CA GLU A 111 -2.47 12.77 7.19
C GLU A 111 -2.07 11.28 7.21
N ALA A 112 -2.09 10.63 8.37
CA ALA A 112 -1.80 9.20 8.51
C ALA A 112 -2.75 8.33 7.66
N ARG A 113 -4.06 8.64 7.67
CA ARG A 113 -5.04 7.95 6.80
C ARG A 113 -4.75 8.17 5.33
N ARG A 114 -4.34 9.38 4.93
CA ARG A 114 -3.99 9.70 3.54
C ARG A 114 -2.78 8.90 3.09
N MET A 115 -1.73 8.82 3.90
CA MET A 115 -0.51 8.07 3.61
C MET A 115 -0.76 6.55 3.48
N THR A 116 -1.69 6.00 4.25
CA THR A 116 -2.03 4.58 4.22
C THR A 116 -2.85 4.17 2.99
N ARG A 117 -3.47 5.14 2.30
CA ARG A 117 -4.27 4.83 1.10
C ARG A 117 -3.41 4.17 0.03
N GLY A 118 -3.92 3.10 -0.56
CA GLY A 118 -3.25 2.30 -1.59
C GLY A 118 -2.27 1.27 -1.05
N VAL A 119 -1.68 1.47 0.14
CA VAL A 119 -0.77 0.48 0.74
C VAL A 119 -1.54 -0.78 1.18
N ASN A 120 -2.80 -0.64 1.59
CA ASN A 120 -3.64 -1.77 2.01
C ASN A 120 -3.91 -2.78 0.87
N ILE A 121 -3.84 -2.35 -0.39
CA ILE A 121 -3.95 -3.25 -1.55
C ILE A 121 -2.83 -4.30 -1.52
N LEU A 122 -1.61 -3.89 -1.13
CA LEU A 122 -0.47 -4.78 -1.01
C LEU A 122 -0.70 -5.85 0.06
N ALA A 123 -1.31 -5.48 1.20
CA ALA A 123 -1.69 -6.43 2.25
C ALA A 123 -2.69 -7.47 1.72
N THR A 124 -3.68 -7.02 0.94
CA THR A 124 -4.69 -7.90 0.34
C THR A 124 -4.04 -8.85 -0.67
N ILE A 125 -3.22 -8.34 -1.59
CA ILE A 125 -2.51 -9.18 -2.58
C ILE A 125 -1.63 -10.19 -1.86
N GLY A 126 -0.83 -9.74 -0.87
CA GLY A 126 0.05 -10.61 -0.11
C GLY A 126 -0.68 -11.74 0.62
N ALA A 127 -1.84 -11.44 1.18
CA ALA A 127 -2.65 -12.42 1.92
C ALA A 127 -3.43 -13.37 1.00
N THR A 128 -3.88 -12.92 -0.18
CA THR A 128 -4.82 -13.68 -1.02
C THR A 128 -4.16 -14.37 -2.21
N ALA A 129 -3.11 -13.78 -2.80
CA ALA A 129 -2.50 -14.33 -4.02
C ALA A 129 -2.00 -15.77 -3.89
N PRO A 130 -1.42 -16.24 -2.77
CA PRO A 130 -1.03 -17.64 -2.62
C PRO A 130 -2.23 -18.59 -2.69
N PHE A 131 -3.36 -18.21 -2.10
CA PHE A 131 -4.58 -19.02 -2.11
C PHE A 131 -5.23 -19.04 -3.49
N VAL A 132 -5.19 -17.93 -4.21
CA VAL A 132 -5.65 -17.86 -5.61
C VAL A 132 -4.79 -18.77 -6.50
N GLY A 133 -3.47 -18.75 -6.31
CA GLY A 133 -2.56 -19.66 -7.00
C GLY A 133 -2.82 -21.14 -6.67
N LEU A 134 -3.01 -21.45 -5.39
CA LEU A 134 -3.37 -22.79 -4.93
C LEU A 134 -4.70 -23.27 -5.54
N PHE A 135 -5.71 -22.39 -5.58
CA PHE A 135 -6.96 -22.71 -6.25
C PHE A 135 -6.75 -23.08 -7.72
N GLY A 136 -5.93 -22.33 -8.45
CA GLY A 136 -5.57 -22.65 -9.83
C GLY A 136 -4.92 -24.03 -9.97
N THR A 137 -4.05 -24.39 -9.04
CA THR A 137 -3.39 -25.71 -9.01
C THR A 137 -4.39 -26.83 -8.78
N VAL A 138 -5.24 -26.71 -7.76
CA VAL A 138 -6.27 -27.73 -7.45
C VAL A 138 -7.20 -27.93 -8.61
N TRP A 139 -7.66 -26.84 -9.22
CA TRP A 139 -8.54 -26.87 -10.39
C TRP A 139 -7.90 -27.56 -11.58
N GLY A 140 -6.68 -27.19 -11.96
CA GLY A 140 -5.99 -27.76 -13.12
C GLY A 140 -5.64 -29.23 -12.95
N ILE A 141 -5.25 -29.66 -11.74
CA ILE A 141 -5.01 -31.07 -11.45
C ILE A 141 -6.32 -31.87 -11.52
N MET A 142 -7.39 -31.35 -10.93
CA MET A 142 -8.72 -31.98 -11.02
C MET A 142 -9.13 -32.23 -12.49
N ASN A 143 -8.99 -31.22 -13.35
CA ASN A 143 -9.32 -31.35 -14.76
C ASN A 143 -8.43 -32.35 -15.50
N SER A 144 -7.14 -32.40 -15.14
CA SER A 144 -6.22 -33.40 -15.69
C SER A 144 -6.68 -34.82 -15.38
N PHE A 145 -7.15 -35.08 -14.16
CA PHE A 145 -7.70 -36.41 -13.79
C PHE A 145 -9.03 -36.72 -14.45
N ILE A 146 -9.92 -35.75 -14.63
CA ILE A 146 -11.16 -35.93 -15.39
C ILE A 146 -10.84 -36.32 -16.83
N GLY A 147 -9.87 -35.65 -17.46
CA GLY A 147 -9.44 -35.99 -18.82
C GLY A 147 -8.85 -37.40 -18.95
N ILE A 148 -8.20 -37.95 -17.92
CA ILE A 148 -7.76 -39.36 -17.90
C ILE A 148 -8.97 -40.29 -17.92
N ALA A 149 -9.95 -40.02 -17.06
CA ALA A 149 -11.14 -40.84 -16.92
C ALA A 149 -11.97 -40.87 -18.23
N GLU A 150 -12.14 -39.72 -18.88
CA GLU A 150 -12.89 -39.60 -20.14
C GLU A 150 -12.19 -40.29 -21.31
N LYS A 151 -10.87 -40.16 -21.43
CA LYS A 151 -10.08 -40.72 -22.51
C LYS A 151 -9.69 -42.19 -22.29
N GLN A 152 -10.03 -42.76 -21.15
CA GLN A 152 -9.69 -44.14 -20.74
C GLN A 152 -8.21 -44.49 -21.00
N THR A 153 -7.32 -43.53 -20.82
CA THR A 153 -5.88 -43.71 -21.06
C THR A 153 -5.11 -43.51 -19.74
N THR A 154 -4.19 -44.43 -19.51
CA THR A 154 -3.25 -44.34 -18.34
C THR A 154 -1.93 -43.66 -18.73
N ASN A 155 -1.84 -43.10 -19.94
CA ASN A 155 -0.62 -42.46 -20.43
C ASN A 155 -0.41 -41.09 -19.75
N LEU A 156 0.51 -41.01 -18.82
CA LEU A 156 0.88 -39.79 -18.09
C LEU A 156 1.36 -38.65 -19.02
N ALA A 157 1.91 -38.97 -20.18
CA ALA A 157 2.34 -37.97 -21.16
C ALA A 157 1.20 -37.07 -21.65
N VAL A 158 -0.04 -37.54 -21.59
CA VAL A 158 -1.23 -36.78 -22.02
C VAL A 158 -1.62 -35.72 -20.99
N VAL A 159 -1.38 -35.98 -19.72
CA VAL A 159 -1.82 -35.08 -18.59
C VAL A 159 -0.68 -34.26 -17.98
N ALA A 160 0.55 -34.69 -18.20
CA ALA A 160 1.71 -33.98 -17.65
C ALA A 160 1.75 -32.47 -18.00
N PRO A 161 1.41 -32.01 -19.22
CA PRO A 161 1.36 -30.59 -19.54
C PRO A 161 0.33 -29.82 -18.70
N GLY A 162 -0.88 -30.36 -18.51
CA GLY A 162 -1.94 -29.74 -17.70
C GLY A 162 -1.58 -29.63 -16.23
N ILE A 163 -0.93 -30.66 -15.67
CA ILE A 163 -0.43 -30.63 -14.30
C ILE A 163 0.69 -29.59 -14.17
N ALA A 164 1.62 -29.53 -15.12
CA ALA A 164 2.70 -28.54 -15.10
C ALA A 164 2.16 -27.10 -15.18
N GLU A 165 1.16 -26.83 -16.03
CA GLU A 165 0.50 -25.54 -16.12
C GLU A 165 -0.23 -25.18 -14.82
N ALA A 166 -0.89 -26.13 -14.17
CA ALA A 166 -1.51 -25.94 -12.88
C ALA A 166 -0.48 -25.55 -11.79
N LEU A 167 0.65 -26.24 -11.71
CA LEU A 167 1.71 -25.91 -10.75
C LEU A 167 2.28 -24.50 -10.94
N LEU A 168 2.34 -24.00 -12.18
CA LEU A 168 2.73 -22.62 -12.46
C LEU A 168 1.78 -21.59 -11.82
N ALA A 169 0.50 -21.87 -11.69
CA ALA A 169 -0.44 -20.97 -11.04
C ALA A 169 -0.04 -20.71 -9.57
N THR A 170 0.37 -21.75 -8.84
CA THR A 170 0.89 -21.56 -7.45
C THR A 170 2.18 -20.75 -7.45
N ALA A 171 3.11 -21.02 -8.37
CA ALA A 171 4.34 -20.25 -8.47
C ALA A 171 4.08 -18.76 -8.73
N PHE A 172 3.15 -18.41 -9.64
CA PHE A 172 2.74 -17.03 -9.86
C PHE A 172 2.06 -16.41 -8.63
N GLY A 173 1.27 -17.19 -7.88
CA GLY A 173 0.69 -16.75 -6.61
C GLY A 173 1.76 -16.29 -5.62
N LEU A 174 2.82 -17.06 -5.47
CA LEU A 174 3.95 -16.73 -4.59
C LEU A 174 4.78 -15.56 -5.12
N VAL A 175 5.04 -15.50 -6.42
CA VAL A 175 5.77 -14.39 -7.05
C VAL A 175 5.02 -13.06 -6.90
N ALA A 176 3.69 -13.08 -6.90
CA ALA A 176 2.89 -11.88 -6.63
C ALA A 176 2.84 -11.52 -5.14
N ALA A 177 2.69 -12.52 -4.25
CA ALA A 177 2.48 -12.31 -2.82
C ALA A 177 3.74 -11.85 -2.08
N ILE A 178 4.89 -12.48 -2.35
CA ILE A 178 6.11 -12.22 -1.58
C ILE A 178 6.55 -10.74 -1.69
N PRO A 179 6.68 -10.15 -2.88
CA PRO A 179 6.99 -8.73 -3.00
C PRO A 179 5.93 -7.84 -2.35
N ALA A 180 4.64 -8.18 -2.51
CA ALA A 180 3.55 -7.40 -1.94
C ALA A 180 3.64 -7.29 -0.41
N VAL A 181 3.93 -8.40 0.29
CA VAL A 181 4.12 -8.42 1.75
C VAL A 181 5.36 -7.63 2.16
N VAL A 182 6.48 -7.82 1.47
CA VAL A 182 7.73 -7.11 1.79
C VAL A 182 7.56 -5.60 1.63
N ILE A 183 6.95 -5.17 0.54
CA ILE A 183 6.71 -3.75 0.24
C ILE A 183 5.69 -3.16 1.22
N TYR A 184 4.62 -3.89 1.55
CA TYR A 184 3.65 -3.49 2.56
C TYR A 184 4.32 -3.21 3.91
N ASN A 185 5.13 -4.14 4.40
CA ASN A 185 5.83 -3.99 5.67
C ASN A 185 6.84 -2.83 5.65
N HIS A 186 7.50 -2.61 4.51
CA HIS A 186 8.41 -1.49 4.34
C HIS A 186 7.66 -0.14 4.44
N PHE A 187 6.56 0.04 3.70
CA PHE A 187 5.79 1.28 3.74
C PHE A 187 5.08 1.48 5.09
N SER A 188 4.59 0.43 5.72
CA SER A 188 3.97 0.54 7.06
C SER A 188 4.94 1.13 8.08
N ARG A 189 6.22 0.71 8.04
CA ARG A 189 7.26 1.29 8.90
C ARG A 189 7.58 2.74 8.53
N GLN A 190 7.66 3.07 7.24
CA GLN A 190 7.91 4.45 6.80
C GLN A 190 6.76 5.40 7.18
N ILE A 191 5.52 4.96 7.03
CA ILE A 191 4.33 5.73 7.42
C ILE A 191 4.32 5.96 8.94
N ALA A 192 4.67 4.95 9.74
CA ALA A 192 4.78 5.09 11.19
C ALA A 192 5.86 6.10 11.59
N ALA A 193 7.03 6.07 10.94
CA ALA A 193 8.11 7.03 11.17
C ALA A 193 7.72 8.45 10.75
N HIS A 194 7.05 8.60 9.60
CA HIS A 194 6.53 9.90 9.14
C HIS A 194 5.50 10.46 10.13
N ARG A 195 4.58 9.62 10.62
CA ARG A 195 3.58 10.02 11.62
C ARG A 195 4.24 10.50 12.91
N ALA A 196 5.27 9.81 13.40
CA ALA A 196 6.02 10.24 14.58
C ALA A 196 6.66 11.64 14.36
N LEU A 197 7.28 11.85 13.19
CA LEU A 197 7.87 13.15 12.84
C LEU A 197 6.83 14.28 12.78
N VAL A 198 5.62 14.00 12.28
CA VAL A 198 4.52 14.98 12.28
C VAL A 198 4.09 15.31 13.71
N ALA A 199 3.94 14.30 14.58
CA ALA A 199 3.59 14.48 15.99
C ALA A 199 4.68 15.26 16.76
N ASP A 200 5.96 14.95 16.52
CA ASP A 200 7.08 15.70 17.12
C ASP A 200 7.07 17.16 16.67
N THR A 201 6.70 17.43 15.40
CA THR A 201 6.60 18.80 14.88
C THR A 201 5.42 19.55 15.49
N SER A 202 4.30 18.88 15.78
CA SER A 202 3.13 19.52 16.42
C SER A 202 3.32 19.76 17.92
N ALA A 203 4.23 19.04 18.56
CA ALA A 203 4.58 19.22 19.97
C ALA A 203 5.62 20.32 20.20
N ALA A 204 6.41 20.68 19.20
CA ALA A 204 7.44 21.71 19.24
C ALA A 204 6.88 23.11 19.09
#